data_c61e7c1270c13616c8710414e31d8c4c
#
_entry.id   c61e7c1270c13616c8710414e31d8c4c
#
_cell.length_a   1.000
_cell.length_b   1.000
_cell.length_c   1.000
_cell.angle_alpha   90.00
_cell.angle_beta   90.00
_cell.angle_gamma   90.00
#
_symmetry.space_group_name_H-M   'P 1'
#
loop_
_entity.id
_entity.type
_entity.pdbx_description
1 polymer ?
#
loop_
_entity_poly.entity_id
_entity_poly.type
_entity_poly.pdbx_seq_one_letter_code
_entity_poly.pdbx_strand_id
1 'polypeptide(L)'
;MAEEPVGRLVKVLQRRHVLDLRTIQSEVGRSRRSLFRDLAQIDYLASFTHAGRYYTLVELVRFDEHGLWFHGNIGFSRAGTLKETVVKEVEESEVGCTHLELARLLRVRVHNTLLDLVSHQRIARHAWQRCQLYVSRAAARAAQQVSGREEQTATALSPASTMAVLAEALRLSRAPIDIPTLTARLRTGGEVLTPAQVEAVLVRYRIQTGKKTPASRSRRSRR
;
A
#
# COMPACT_ATOMS: atom_id res chain seq x y z
N MET A 1 21.71 43.77 -15.49
CA MET A 1 22.21 42.38 -15.60
C MET A 1 21.04 41.50 -15.98
N ALA A 2 21.10 40.80 -17.13
CA ALA A 2 20.06 39.86 -17.54
C ALA A 2 20.12 38.65 -16.61
N GLU A 3 19.00 38.32 -15.96
CA GLU A 3 18.89 37.18 -15.09
C GLU A 3 19.15 35.89 -15.88
N GLU A 4 19.99 35.02 -15.33
CA GLU A 4 20.34 33.75 -15.97
C GLU A 4 19.08 32.89 -16.20
N PRO A 5 18.88 32.29 -17.38
CA PRO A 5 17.63 31.57 -17.73
C PRO A 5 17.23 30.51 -16.73
N VAL A 6 18.18 29.79 -16.14
CA VAL A 6 17.98 28.78 -15.11
C VAL A 6 17.44 29.40 -13.82
N GLY A 7 18.02 30.54 -13.40
CA GLY A 7 17.54 31.27 -12.21
C GLY A 7 16.09 31.74 -12.36
N ARG A 8 15.71 32.21 -13.56
CA ARG A 8 14.33 32.60 -13.86
C ARG A 8 13.39 31.39 -13.80
N LEU A 9 13.78 30.22 -14.33
CA LEU A 9 13.02 28.98 -14.28
C LEU A 9 12.77 28.53 -12.83
N VAL A 10 13.81 28.55 -12.00
CA VAL A 10 13.71 28.19 -10.58
C VAL A 10 12.73 29.12 -9.85
N LYS A 11 12.84 30.43 -10.02
CA LYS A 11 11.93 31.41 -9.39
C LYS A 11 10.47 31.21 -9.81
N VAL A 12 10.22 30.90 -11.08
CA VAL A 12 8.87 30.62 -11.58
C VAL A 12 8.31 29.37 -10.91
N LEU A 13 9.07 28.28 -10.81
CA LEU A 13 8.65 27.06 -10.15
C LEU A 13 8.51 27.23 -8.63
N GLN A 14 9.37 27.98 -7.96
CA GLN A 14 9.24 28.30 -6.53
C GLN A 14 7.97 29.08 -6.22
N ARG A 15 7.59 30.04 -7.07
CA ARG A 15 6.38 30.83 -6.88
C ARG A 15 5.07 30.05 -7.12
N ARG A 16 5.06 29.18 -8.12
CA ARG A 16 3.84 28.49 -8.60
C ARG A 16 3.77 27.03 -8.16
N HIS A 17 4.84 26.47 -7.62
CA HIS A 17 5.02 25.10 -7.14
C HIS A 17 4.91 24.02 -8.23
N VAL A 18 3.78 23.96 -8.96
CA VAL A 18 3.53 22.95 -10.00
C VAL A 18 3.02 23.62 -11.25
N LEU A 19 3.68 23.40 -12.37
CA LEU A 19 3.34 23.99 -13.67
C LEU A 19 3.43 22.97 -14.79
N ASP A 20 2.58 23.14 -15.80
CA ASP A 20 2.74 22.43 -17.06
C ASP A 20 3.79 23.09 -17.96
N LEU A 21 4.31 22.31 -18.90
CA LEU A 21 5.40 22.75 -19.79
C LEU A 21 5.07 24.02 -20.58
N ARG A 22 3.81 24.17 -21.03
CA ARG A 22 3.40 25.33 -21.84
C ARG A 22 3.42 26.61 -21.02
N THR A 23 2.92 26.55 -19.80
CA THR A 23 2.94 27.67 -18.87
C THR A 23 4.37 28.07 -18.52
N ILE A 24 5.26 27.09 -18.26
CA ILE A 24 6.68 27.37 -18.01
C ILE A 24 7.31 28.06 -19.23
N GLN A 25 7.05 27.56 -20.45
CA GLN A 25 7.58 28.17 -21.68
C GLN A 25 7.14 29.62 -21.83
N SER A 26 5.86 29.91 -21.57
CA SER A 26 5.31 31.26 -21.66
C SER A 26 5.94 32.22 -20.63
N GLU A 27 6.08 31.76 -19.36
CA GLU A 27 6.60 32.61 -18.27
C GLU A 27 8.13 32.83 -18.38
N VAL A 28 8.86 31.83 -18.84
CA VAL A 28 10.34 31.93 -18.98
C VAL A 28 10.75 32.52 -20.33
N GLY A 29 9.89 32.45 -21.35
CA GLY A 29 10.19 32.96 -22.71
C GLY A 29 11.19 32.08 -23.44
N ARG A 30 11.17 30.75 -23.25
CA ARG A 30 12.14 29.82 -23.85
C ARG A 30 11.48 28.81 -24.78
N SER A 31 12.22 28.35 -25.79
CA SER A 31 11.78 27.22 -26.62
C SER A 31 11.74 25.95 -25.80
N ARG A 32 10.92 24.98 -26.22
CA ARG A 32 10.81 23.65 -25.54
C ARG A 32 12.20 22.99 -25.41
N ARG A 33 13.01 23.02 -26.46
CA ARG A 33 14.35 22.40 -26.45
C ARG A 33 15.28 23.08 -25.42
N SER A 34 15.28 24.42 -25.39
CA SER A 34 16.08 25.17 -24.43
C SER A 34 15.61 24.92 -23.00
N LEU A 35 14.28 24.84 -22.77
CA LEU A 35 13.72 24.60 -21.46
C LEU A 35 14.13 23.23 -20.90
N PHE A 36 14.15 22.16 -21.70
CA PHE A 36 14.62 20.85 -21.23
C PHE A 36 16.12 20.85 -20.91
N ARG A 37 16.93 21.64 -21.62
CA ARG A 37 18.34 21.81 -21.30
C ARG A 37 18.52 22.58 -19.98
N ASP A 38 17.67 23.57 -19.73
CA ASP A 38 17.69 24.36 -18.51
C ASP A 38 17.18 23.53 -17.33
N LEU A 39 16.11 22.73 -17.51
CA LEU A 39 15.63 21.76 -16.53
C LEU A 39 16.68 20.71 -16.14
N ALA A 40 17.47 20.23 -17.10
CA ALA A 40 18.54 19.26 -16.82
C ALA A 40 19.65 19.77 -15.90
N GLN A 41 19.68 21.08 -15.59
CA GLN A 41 20.64 21.70 -14.68
C GLN A 41 20.12 21.89 -13.26
N ILE A 42 18.87 21.50 -13.00
CA ILE A 42 18.21 21.65 -11.69
C ILE A 42 17.57 20.33 -11.26
N ASP A 43 17.38 20.17 -9.97
CA ASP A 43 16.67 19.01 -9.41
C ASP A 43 15.16 19.23 -9.53
N TYR A 44 14.57 18.62 -10.54
CA TYR A 44 13.15 18.71 -10.82
C TYR A 44 12.48 17.33 -10.84
N LEU A 45 11.17 17.33 -10.71
CA LEU A 45 10.31 16.16 -10.87
C LEU A 45 9.31 16.41 -11.99
N ALA A 46 9.07 15.38 -12.78
CA ALA A 46 7.91 15.30 -13.66
C ALA A 46 6.80 14.45 -13.00
N SER A 47 5.55 14.84 -13.19
CA SER A 47 4.42 14.11 -12.64
C SER A 47 4.33 12.69 -13.22
N PHE A 48 4.08 11.69 -12.39
CA PHE A 48 3.77 10.35 -12.88
C PHE A 48 2.33 10.23 -13.40
N THR A 49 1.44 11.13 -12.99
CA THR A 49 0.10 11.31 -13.53
C THR A 49 0.12 12.24 -14.76
N HIS A 50 -1.01 12.36 -15.46
CA HIS A 50 -1.17 13.30 -16.60
C HIS A 50 -0.09 13.17 -17.69
N ALA A 51 0.43 11.96 -17.89
CA ALA A 51 1.47 11.65 -18.90
C ALA A 51 2.75 12.52 -18.75
N GLY A 52 3.16 12.83 -17.53
CA GLY A 52 4.40 13.57 -17.26
C GLY A 52 4.36 15.06 -17.62
N ARG A 53 3.16 15.65 -17.69
CA ARG A 53 2.99 17.03 -18.22
C ARG A 53 3.33 18.12 -17.23
N TYR A 54 3.36 17.84 -15.93
CA TYR A 54 3.59 18.81 -14.88
C TYR A 54 4.97 18.65 -14.26
N TYR A 55 5.55 19.77 -13.85
CA TYR A 55 6.91 19.87 -13.34
C TYR A 55 6.91 20.63 -12.02
N THR A 56 7.80 20.23 -11.11
CA THR A 56 8.06 20.88 -9.83
C THR A 56 9.53 20.72 -9.44
N LEU A 57 10.00 21.52 -8.49
CA LEU A 57 11.34 21.35 -7.91
C LEU A 57 11.31 20.31 -6.81
N VAL A 58 12.39 19.52 -6.69
CA VAL A 58 12.51 18.48 -5.63
C VAL A 58 12.42 19.11 -4.24
N GLU A 59 13.00 20.28 -4.03
CA GLU A 59 13.01 20.99 -2.74
C GLU A 59 11.63 21.41 -2.22
N LEU A 60 10.64 21.52 -3.12
CA LEU A 60 9.25 21.90 -2.77
C LEU A 60 8.38 20.70 -2.37
N VAL A 61 8.90 19.48 -2.55
CA VAL A 61 8.13 18.25 -2.40
C VAL A 61 8.38 17.61 -1.04
N ARG A 62 7.30 17.28 -0.34
CA ARG A 62 7.35 16.46 0.88
C ARG A 62 6.70 15.13 0.59
N PHE A 63 7.53 14.12 0.33
CA PHE A 63 7.09 12.77 0.07
C PHE A 63 6.52 12.12 1.33
N ASP A 64 5.47 11.31 1.14
CA ASP A 64 4.94 10.41 2.16
C ASP A 64 5.81 9.14 2.32
N GLU A 65 5.35 8.19 3.13
CA GLU A 65 6.03 6.90 3.38
C GLU A 65 6.21 6.05 2.12
N HIS A 66 5.32 6.20 1.13
CA HIS A 66 5.42 5.55 -0.18
C HIS A 66 6.37 6.29 -1.14
N GLY A 67 6.90 7.44 -0.75
CA GLY A 67 7.67 8.31 -1.64
C GLY A 67 6.80 8.99 -2.69
N LEU A 68 5.54 9.24 -2.38
CA LEU A 68 4.57 9.93 -3.22
C LEU A 68 4.27 11.33 -2.67
N TRP A 69 3.98 12.25 -3.56
CA TRP A 69 3.47 13.57 -3.22
C TRP A 69 2.41 13.99 -4.22
N PHE A 70 1.32 14.57 -3.72
CA PHE A 70 0.21 15.03 -4.54
C PHE A 70 -0.04 16.52 -4.37
N HIS A 71 -0.09 17.22 -5.48
CA HIS A 71 -0.60 18.59 -5.56
C HIS A 71 -1.97 18.55 -6.23
N GLY A 72 -3.04 18.56 -5.44
CA GLY A 72 -4.39 18.26 -5.91
C GLY A 72 -4.47 16.84 -6.50
N ASN A 73 -4.75 16.75 -7.81
CA ASN A 73 -4.81 15.47 -8.55
C ASN A 73 -3.53 15.16 -9.34
N ILE A 74 -2.50 15.99 -9.21
CA ILE A 74 -1.22 15.80 -9.88
C ILE A 74 -0.28 15.07 -8.94
N GLY A 75 0.16 13.85 -9.30
CA GLY A 75 1.03 13.01 -8.49
C GLY A 75 2.48 13.04 -8.96
N PHE A 76 3.39 13.13 -8.00
CA PHE A 76 4.83 13.02 -8.18
C PHE A 76 5.37 11.88 -7.33
N SER A 77 6.38 11.19 -7.83
CA SER A 77 6.99 10.05 -7.15
C SER A 77 8.50 10.21 -7.11
N ARG A 78 9.09 9.80 -5.99
CA ARG A 78 10.55 9.69 -5.87
C ARG A 78 11.13 8.71 -6.89
N ALA A 79 10.38 7.69 -7.28
CA ALA A 79 10.75 6.74 -8.31
C ALA A 79 10.63 7.32 -9.74
N GLY A 80 10.03 8.50 -9.93
CA GLY A 80 9.88 9.21 -11.19
C GLY A 80 8.63 8.81 -11.96
N THR A 81 8.73 7.89 -12.92
CA THR A 81 7.60 7.53 -13.80
C THR A 81 6.56 6.63 -13.13
N LEU A 82 5.34 6.58 -13.69
CA LEU A 82 4.30 5.66 -13.21
C LEU A 82 4.78 4.20 -13.21
N LYS A 83 5.54 3.78 -14.23
CA LYS A 83 6.08 2.41 -14.32
C LYS A 83 7.03 2.11 -13.18
N GLU A 84 8.01 2.98 -12.94
CA GLU A 84 8.98 2.80 -11.85
C GLU A 84 8.30 2.85 -10.49
N THR A 85 7.31 3.72 -10.33
CA THR A 85 6.53 3.80 -9.09
C THR A 85 5.75 2.50 -8.82
N VAL A 86 5.08 1.94 -9.83
CA VAL A 86 4.37 0.66 -9.70
C VAL A 86 5.32 -0.48 -9.37
N VAL A 87 6.48 -0.54 -10.03
CA VAL A 87 7.51 -1.57 -9.73
C VAL A 87 7.96 -1.45 -8.28
N LYS A 88 8.29 -0.23 -7.83
CA LYS A 88 8.70 0.04 -6.44
C LYS A 88 7.64 -0.44 -5.45
N GLU A 89 6.38 -0.03 -5.62
CA GLU A 89 5.29 -0.42 -4.70
C GLU A 89 5.08 -1.94 -4.64
N VAL A 90 5.19 -2.63 -5.78
CA VAL A 90 5.08 -4.09 -5.84
C VAL A 90 6.26 -4.77 -5.14
N GLU A 91 7.49 -4.30 -5.36
CA GLU A 91 8.70 -4.89 -4.75
C GLU A 91 8.78 -4.63 -3.24
N GLU A 92 8.38 -3.46 -2.77
CA GLU A 92 8.41 -3.10 -1.35
C GLU A 92 7.26 -3.72 -0.55
N SER A 93 6.15 -4.08 -1.20
CA SER A 93 5.00 -4.71 -0.54
C SER A 93 5.36 -6.06 0.07
N GLU A 94 4.94 -6.30 1.30
CA GLU A 94 5.12 -7.60 1.97
C GLU A 94 4.12 -8.67 1.47
N VAL A 95 3.00 -8.23 0.90
CA VAL A 95 1.87 -9.09 0.53
C VAL A 95 1.50 -8.98 -0.96
N GLY A 96 2.36 -8.35 -1.78
CA GLY A 96 2.03 -7.99 -3.16
C GLY A 96 0.90 -6.97 -3.24
N CYS A 97 0.52 -6.60 -4.46
CA CYS A 97 -0.48 -5.56 -4.70
C CYS A 97 -1.54 -6.03 -5.69
N THR A 98 -2.79 -5.73 -5.44
CA THR A 98 -3.86 -5.87 -6.44
C THR A 98 -3.93 -4.62 -7.32
N HIS A 99 -4.57 -4.75 -8.49
CA HIS A 99 -4.87 -3.60 -9.36
C HIS A 99 -5.60 -2.48 -8.62
N LEU A 100 -6.56 -2.84 -7.76
CA LEU A 100 -7.40 -1.88 -7.07
C LEU A 100 -6.64 -1.13 -5.98
N GLU A 101 -5.76 -1.81 -5.24
CA GLU A 101 -4.88 -1.20 -4.24
C GLU A 101 -3.94 -0.19 -4.89
N LEU A 102 -3.25 -0.58 -5.97
CA LEU A 102 -2.38 0.32 -6.72
C LEU A 102 -3.13 1.52 -7.33
N ALA A 103 -4.32 1.29 -7.89
CA ALA A 103 -5.11 2.38 -8.46
C ALA A 103 -5.59 3.38 -7.40
N ARG A 104 -5.90 2.92 -6.18
CA ARG A 104 -6.26 3.79 -5.04
C ARG A 104 -5.05 4.56 -4.52
N LEU A 105 -3.93 3.89 -4.30
CA LEU A 105 -2.70 4.49 -3.81
C LEU A 105 -2.19 5.59 -4.76
N LEU A 106 -2.10 5.26 -6.04
CA LEU A 106 -1.54 6.15 -7.06
C LEU A 106 -2.55 7.15 -7.63
N ARG A 107 -3.85 7.01 -7.28
CA ARG A 107 -4.96 7.85 -7.76
C ARG A 107 -5.03 7.95 -9.29
N VAL A 108 -4.63 6.87 -9.99
CA VAL A 108 -4.58 6.80 -11.46
C VAL A 108 -4.91 5.38 -11.93
N ARG A 109 -5.42 5.27 -13.17
CA ARG A 109 -5.64 3.96 -13.79
C ARG A 109 -4.29 3.31 -14.11
N VAL A 110 -4.04 2.12 -13.53
CA VAL A 110 -2.78 1.40 -13.69
C VAL A 110 -2.87 0.18 -14.61
N HIS A 111 -4.06 -0.12 -15.16
CA HIS A 111 -4.30 -1.35 -15.91
C HIS A 111 -3.29 -1.58 -17.05
N ASN A 112 -3.16 -0.61 -17.96
CA ASN A 112 -2.24 -0.72 -19.08
C ASN A 112 -0.76 -0.77 -18.63
N THR A 113 -0.43 -0.03 -17.58
CA THR A 113 0.92 -0.05 -16.98
C THR A 113 1.24 -1.43 -16.42
N LEU A 114 0.31 -2.08 -15.73
CA LEU A 114 0.49 -3.42 -15.18
C LEU A 114 0.65 -4.48 -16.29
N LEU A 115 -0.16 -4.41 -17.35
CA LEU A 115 -0.01 -5.31 -18.51
C LEU A 115 1.37 -5.15 -19.16
N ASP A 116 1.80 -3.93 -19.36
CA ASP A 116 3.10 -3.61 -19.94
C ASP A 116 4.25 -4.10 -19.04
N LEU A 117 4.19 -3.85 -17.74
CA LEU A 117 5.22 -4.31 -16.79
C LEU A 117 5.31 -5.84 -16.70
N VAL A 118 4.18 -6.55 -16.77
CA VAL A 118 4.16 -8.02 -16.81
C VAL A 118 4.74 -8.54 -18.13
N SER A 119 4.35 -7.94 -19.27
CA SER A 119 4.86 -8.37 -20.59
C SER A 119 6.38 -8.18 -20.73
N HIS A 120 6.92 -7.12 -20.11
CA HIS A 120 8.36 -6.85 -20.05
C HIS A 120 9.06 -7.53 -18.87
N GLN A 121 8.38 -8.42 -18.17
CA GLN A 121 8.92 -9.16 -17.02
C GLN A 121 9.53 -8.28 -15.92
N ARG A 122 9.01 -7.08 -15.72
CA ARG A 122 9.42 -6.18 -14.63
C ARG A 122 8.78 -6.57 -13.30
N ILE A 123 7.57 -7.11 -13.35
CA ILE A 123 6.82 -7.70 -12.23
C ILE A 123 6.19 -9.02 -12.68
N ALA A 124 5.78 -9.85 -11.73
CA ALA A 124 5.04 -11.09 -12.00
C ALA A 124 3.55 -10.93 -11.62
N ARG A 125 2.74 -11.85 -12.13
CA ARG A 125 1.31 -11.92 -11.89
C ARG A 125 0.95 -13.27 -11.32
N HIS A 126 0.24 -13.31 -10.20
CA HIS A 126 -0.27 -14.51 -9.55
C HIS A 126 -1.80 -14.48 -9.49
N ALA A 127 -2.47 -15.61 -9.82
CA ALA A 127 -3.92 -15.72 -9.69
C ALA A 127 -4.30 -15.72 -8.18
N TRP A 128 -5.17 -14.82 -7.78
CA TRP A 128 -5.57 -14.67 -6.38
C TRP A 128 -7.09 -14.51 -6.28
N GLN A 129 -7.77 -15.52 -5.76
CA GLN A 129 -9.24 -15.52 -5.63
C GLN A 129 -9.91 -15.13 -6.97
N ARG A 130 -10.63 -13.98 -7.02
CA ARG A 130 -11.30 -13.44 -8.21
C ARG A 130 -10.52 -12.30 -8.87
N CYS A 131 -9.27 -12.06 -8.48
CA CYS A 131 -8.44 -10.99 -9.01
C CYS A 131 -7.02 -11.47 -9.32
N GLN A 132 -6.17 -10.55 -9.76
CA GLN A 132 -4.74 -10.79 -9.95
C GLN A 132 -3.97 -10.08 -8.86
N LEU A 133 -3.00 -10.78 -8.27
CA LEU A 133 -1.98 -10.24 -7.38
C LEU A 133 -0.73 -9.97 -8.20
N TYR A 134 -0.22 -8.76 -8.15
CA TYR A 134 1.06 -8.39 -8.74
C TYR A 134 2.13 -8.50 -7.67
N VAL A 135 3.18 -9.23 -8.00
CA VAL A 135 4.25 -9.62 -7.08
C VAL A 135 5.62 -9.38 -7.73
N SER A 136 6.66 -9.45 -6.93
CA SER A 136 8.04 -9.39 -7.41
C SER A 136 8.29 -10.41 -8.52
N ARG A 137 9.20 -10.07 -9.45
CA ARG A 137 9.69 -11.01 -10.43
C ARG A 137 10.56 -12.10 -9.80
N ALA A 138 11.26 -11.80 -8.70
CA ALA A 138 12.09 -12.77 -7.99
C ALA A 138 11.20 -13.82 -7.32
N ALA A 139 11.33 -15.10 -7.73
CA ALA A 139 10.45 -16.19 -7.31
C ALA A 139 10.37 -16.33 -5.78
N ALA A 140 11.51 -16.20 -5.07
CA ALA A 140 11.54 -16.28 -3.62
C ALA A 140 10.72 -15.14 -2.96
N ARG A 141 10.87 -13.91 -3.45
CA ARG A 141 10.10 -12.76 -2.95
C ARG A 141 8.61 -12.89 -3.29
N ALA A 142 8.29 -13.32 -4.52
CA ALA A 142 6.91 -13.58 -4.92
C ALA A 142 6.23 -14.62 -4.03
N ALA A 143 6.90 -15.72 -3.70
CA ALA A 143 6.37 -16.73 -2.78
C ALA A 143 6.11 -16.16 -1.38
N GLN A 144 7.02 -15.35 -0.84
CA GLN A 144 6.82 -14.65 0.44
C GLN A 144 5.60 -13.72 0.40
N GLN A 145 5.46 -12.93 -0.66
CA GLN A 145 4.34 -12.02 -0.84
C GLN A 145 3.00 -12.75 -0.92
N VAL A 146 2.94 -13.86 -1.63
CA VAL A 146 1.73 -14.71 -1.72
C VAL A 146 1.38 -15.29 -0.35
N SER A 147 2.36 -15.87 0.37
CA SER A 147 2.15 -16.43 1.70
C SER A 147 1.69 -15.36 2.69
N GLY A 148 2.33 -14.19 2.70
CA GLY A 148 1.91 -13.06 3.55
C GLY A 148 0.48 -12.60 3.24
N ARG A 149 0.08 -12.61 1.94
CA ARG A 149 -1.30 -12.29 1.54
C ARG A 149 -2.30 -13.34 2.04
N GLU A 150 -1.94 -14.62 2.01
CA GLU A 150 -2.76 -15.71 2.55
C GLU A 150 -2.98 -15.54 4.05
N GLU A 151 -1.91 -15.28 4.80
CA GLU A 151 -1.96 -15.04 6.23
C GLU A 151 -2.82 -13.81 6.58
N GLN A 152 -2.61 -12.70 5.86
CA GLN A 152 -3.41 -11.48 6.04
C GLN A 152 -4.90 -11.74 5.78
N THR A 153 -5.21 -12.50 4.72
CA THR A 153 -6.60 -12.82 4.36
C THR A 153 -7.23 -13.81 5.34
N ALA A 154 -6.45 -14.77 5.82
CA ALA A 154 -6.91 -15.72 6.85
C ALA A 154 -7.22 -15.00 8.18
N THR A 155 -6.52 -13.90 8.47
CA THR A 155 -6.72 -13.08 9.67
C THR A 155 -7.83 -12.04 9.49
N ALA A 156 -8.11 -11.63 8.25
CA ALA A 156 -9.15 -10.65 7.93
C ALA A 156 -10.54 -11.29 7.98
N LEU A 157 -11.34 -10.86 8.95
CA LEU A 157 -12.72 -11.30 9.10
C LEU A 157 -13.69 -10.36 8.38
N SER A 158 -14.79 -10.93 7.87
CA SER A 158 -15.89 -10.11 7.38
C SER A 158 -16.49 -9.27 8.53
N PRO A 159 -17.11 -8.13 8.26
CA PRO A 159 -17.83 -7.37 9.28
C PRO A 159 -18.90 -8.21 9.97
N ALA A 160 -19.61 -9.08 9.23
CA ALA A 160 -20.63 -9.98 9.77
C ALA A 160 -20.02 -10.99 10.73
N SER A 161 -18.95 -11.68 10.33
CA SER A 161 -18.24 -12.63 11.20
C SER A 161 -17.61 -11.93 12.42
N THR A 162 -17.09 -10.70 12.24
CA THR A 162 -16.61 -9.89 13.37
C THR A 162 -17.72 -9.59 14.37
N MET A 163 -18.90 -9.18 13.88
CA MET A 163 -20.07 -8.95 14.74
C MET A 163 -20.55 -10.24 15.44
N ALA A 164 -20.54 -11.38 14.75
CA ALA A 164 -20.88 -12.67 15.34
C ALA A 164 -19.95 -13.05 16.50
N VAL A 165 -18.62 -12.86 16.33
CA VAL A 165 -17.63 -13.06 17.40
C VAL A 165 -17.90 -12.15 18.59
N LEU A 166 -18.13 -10.86 18.36
CA LEU A 166 -18.39 -9.89 19.43
C LEU A 166 -19.70 -10.18 20.16
N ALA A 167 -20.76 -10.53 19.44
CA ALA A 167 -22.05 -10.89 20.03
C ALA A 167 -21.94 -12.13 20.91
N GLU A 168 -21.25 -13.18 20.45
CA GLU A 168 -21.08 -14.40 21.23
C GLU A 168 -20.11 -14.21 22.40
N ALA A 169 -19.06 -13.39 22.24
CA ALA A 169 -18.19 -12.99 23.33
C ALA A 169 -18.97 -12.24 24.43
N LEU A 170 -19.90 -11.36 24.05
CA LEU A 170 -20.75 -10.62 24.98
C LEU A 170 -21.69 -11.57 25.75
N ARG A 171 -22.25 -12.58 25.10
CA ARG A 171 -23.08 -13.61 25.76
C ARG A 171 -22.30 -14.40 26.80
N LEU A 172 -21.00 -14.60 26.56
CA LEU A 172 -20.10 -15.32 27.47
C LEU A 172 -19.42 -14.39 28.51
N SER A 173 -19.67 -13.09 28.52
CA SER A 173 -18.95 -12.09 29.32
C SER A 173 -19.08 -12.27 30.86
N ARG A 174 -19.93 -13.17 31.33
CA ARG A 174 -20.03 -13.52 32.76
C ARG A 174 -18.92 -14.47 33.26
N ALA A 175 -18.10 -15.01 32.38
CA ALA A 175 -16.98 -15.89 32.69
C ALA A 175 -15.76 -15.53 31.80
N PRO A 176 -14.53 -15.92 32.18
CA PRO A 176 -13.37 -15.74 31.32
C PRO A 176 -13.60 -16.40 29.95
N ILE A 177 -13.44 -15.66 28.88
CA ILE A 177 -13.68 -16.12 27.51
C ILE A 177 -12.58 -17.11 27.11
N ASP A 178 -12.99 -18.37 26.87
CA ASP A 178 -12.13 -19.43 26.35
C ASP A 178 -12.29 -19.50 24.82
N ILE A 179 -11.18 -19.27 24.09
CA ILE A 179 -11.19 -19.19 22.61
C ILE A 179 -11.70 -20.48 21.96
N PRO A 180 -11.27 -21.68 22.35
CA PRO A 180 -11.83 -22.94 21.83
C PRO A 180 -13.35 -23.04 22.01
N THR A 181 -13.86 -22.71 23.18
CA THR A 181 -15.30 -22.73 23.48
C THR A 181 -16.09 -21.74 22.64
N LEU A 182 -15.55 -20.50 22.50
CA LEU A 182 -16.15 -19.47 21.66
C LEU A 182 -16.17 -19.89 20.19
N THR A 183 -15.06 -20.42 19.69
CA THR A 183 -14.98 -20.95 18.32
C THR A 183 -15.95 -22.07 18.02
N ALA A 184 -16.13 -23.02 18.98
CA ALA A 184 -17.07 -24.10 18.84
C ALA A 184 -18.53 -23.61 18.76
N ARG A 185 -18.90 -22.63 19.58
CA ARG A 185 -20.24 -22.01 19.56
C ARG A 185 -20.52 -21.24 18.26
N LEU A 186 -19.55 -20.49 17.78
CA LEU A 186 -19.64 -19.78 16.49
C LEU A 186 -19.87 -20.76 15.34
N ARG A 187 -19.17 -21.90 15.35
CA ARG A 187 -19.37 -22.99 14.38
C ARG A 187 -20.77 -23.57 14.42
N THR A 188 -21.32 -23.78 15.61
CA THR A 188 -22.71 -24.22 15.78
C THR A 188 -23.70 -23.18 15.26
N GLY A 189 -23.37 -21.89 15.33
CA GLY A 189 -24.15 -20.79 14.77
C GLY A 189 -23.98 -20.57 13.26
N GLY A 190 -23.22 -21.44 12.56
CA GLY A 190 -23.01 -21.36 11.11
C GLY A 190 -21.77 -20.58 10.69
N GLU A 191 -20.99 -20.04 11.61
CA GLU A 191 -19.75 -19.30 11.30
C GLU A 191 -18.55 -20.27 11.24
N VAL A 192 -17.87 -20.31 10.09
CA VAL A 192 -16.66 -21.13 9.91
C VAL A 192 -15.42 -20.28 10.17
N LEU A 193 -15.03 -20.18 11.45
CA LEU A 193 -13.88 -19.40 11.89
C LEU A 193 -12.81 -20.29 12.53
N THR A 194 -11.55 -19.92 12.35
CA THR A 194 -10.42 -20.54 13.06
C THR A 194 -10.24 -19.90 14.44
N PRO A 195 -9.66 -20.61 15.41
CA PRO A 195 -9.33 -20.02 16.72
C PRO A 195 -8.46 -18.76 16.62
N ALA A 196 -7.52 -18.73 15.68
CA ALA A 196 -6.65 -17.57 15.44
C ALA A 196 -7.44 -16.33 14.95
N GLN A 197 -8.44 -16.52 14.10
CA GLN A 197 -9.33 -15.45 13.65
C GLN A 197 -10.18 -14.91 14.80
N VAL A 198 -10.71 -15.78 15.64
CA VAL A 198 -11.47 -15.39 16.84
C VAL A 198 -10.59 -14.60 17.81
N GLU A 199 -9.36 -15.07 18.06
CA GLU A 199 -8.39 -14.38 18.92
C GLU A 199 -8.05 -13.01 18.38
N ALA A 200 -7.80 -12.87 17.08
CA ALA A 200 -7.50 -11.59 16.43
C ALA A 200 -8.59 -10.54 16.63
N VAL A 201 -9.88 -10.96 16.58
CA VAL A 201 -11.01 -10.04 16.90
C VAL A 201 -10.95 -9.61 18.36
N LEU A 202 -10.83 -10.56 19.30
CA LEU A 202 -10.82 -10.26 20.72
C LEU A 202 -9.68 -9.29 21.08
N VAL A 203 -8.48 -9.53 20.54
CA VAL A 203 -7.32 -8.62 20.71
C VAL A 203 -7.58 -7.25 20.13
N ARG A 204 -8.12 -7.16 18.89
CA ARG A 204 -8.42 -5.89 18.23
C ARG A 204 -9.40 -5.03 19.04
N TYR A 205 -10.40 -5.67 19.65
CA TYR A 205 -11.41 -4.97 20.48
C TYR A 205 -11.07 -4.95 21.97
N ARG A 206 -9.84 -5.36 22.37
CA ARG A 206 -9.32 -5.35 23.74
C ARG A 206 -10.18 -6.14 24.73
N ILE A 207 -10.78 -7.23 24.27
CA ILE A 207 -11.57 -8.14 25.09
C ILE A 207 -10.62 -9.13 25.79
N GLN A 208 -10.68 -9.20 27.12
CA GLN A 208 -9.82 -10.10 27.89
C GLN A 208 -10.24 -11.56 27.73
N THR A 209 -9.28 -12.42 27.42
CA THR A 209 -9.45 -13.87 27.36
C THR A 209 -8.86 -14.52 28.61
N GLY A 210 -9.54 -15.51 29.17
CA GLY A 210 -9.01 -16.31 30.28
C GLY A 210 -7.88 -17.22 29.78
N LYS A 211 -6.63 -16.98 30.18
CA LYS A 211 -5.55 -17.94 29.97
C LYS A 211 -5.78 -19.15 30.88
N LYS A 212 -6.03 -20.33 30.33
CA LYS A 212 -5.86 -21.58 31.08
C LYS A 212 -4.37 -21.78 31.37
N THR A 213 -3.99 -21.59 32.61
CA THR A 213 -2.71 -22.10 33.10
C THR A 213 -2.73 -23.62 32.96
N PRO A 214 -1.75 -24.27 32.30
CA PRO A 214 -1.73 -25.73 32.25
C PRO A 214 -1.57 -26.26 33.66
N ALA A 215 -2.54 -27.10 34.06
CA ALA A 215 -2.54 -27.76 35.37
C ALA A 215 -1.23 -28.54 35.54
N SER A 216 -0.42 -28.16 36.52
CA SER A 216 0.77 -28.89 36.91
C SER A 216 0.35 -30.31 37.33
N ARG A 217 0.80 -31.31 36.58
CA ARG A 217 0.70 -32.70 36.99
C ARG A 217 1.53 -32.91 38.24
N SER A 218 0.92 -32.89 39.39
CA SER A 218 1.57 -33.33 40.63
C SER A 218 1.89 -34.82 40.49
N ARG A 219 3.18 -35.15 40.39
CA ARG A 219 3.69 -36.53 40.58
C ARG A 219 3.37 -36.95 42.02
N ARG A 220 2.34 -37.77 42.18
CA ARG A 220 2.21 -38.57 43.41
C ARG A 220 3.31 -39.62 43.39
N SER A 221 4.35 -39.38 44.19
CA SER A 221 5.30 -40.41 44.63
C SER A 221 4.53 -41.47 45.43
N ARG A 222 4.57 -42.70 44.98
CA ARG A 222 4.19 -43.86 45.82
C ARG A 222 5.48 -44.36 46.50
N ARG A 223 5.42 -44.35 47.80
CA ARG A 223 6.16 -45.32 48.62
C ARG A 223 5.37 -46.60 48.73
#